data_04a0bf9aefa025402c4613c21f8cc562
#
_entry.id   04a0bf9aefa025402c4613c21f8cc562
#
_cell.length_a   1.000
_cell.length_b   1.000
_cell.length_c   1.000
_cell.angle_alpha   90.00
_cell.angle_beta   90.00
_cell.angle_gamma   90.00
#
_symmetry.space_group_name_H-M   'P 1'
#
loop_
_entity.id
_entity.type
_entity.pdbx_description
1 polymer ?
#
loop_
_entity_poly.entity_id
_entity_poly.type
_entity_poly.pdbx_seq_one_letter_code
_entity_poly.pdbx_strand_id
1 'polypeptide(L)'
;MSWVDLSQPLWEGSDRAGRAGAPRLRSVMDLENDPFTLMELTLHSHVGTHLDAPCHFVAGGRSIDELPLDRVTGPGVVLEATAEANAGLGAELLAAGGPQPRPDDIVLIRTGWEDRAGTPGYFAHPYLLESAVQWLIDHEVKLVGLDLITPEMPEVVRDGPFTWPVHRALLQKEILIMENVCNMRSLARRRVEVVAAPINVKGADGAPVRLLARPLDERGA
;
A
#
# COMPACT_ATOMS: atom_id res chain seq x y z
N MET A 1 -6.74 3.07 -22.62
CA MET A 1 -6.69 1.80 -21.86
C MET A 1 -7.57 1.91 -20.61
N SER A 2 -8.15 0.80 -20.12
CA SER A 2 -9.05 0.80 -18.97
C SER A 2 -8.28 0.90 -17.64
N TRP A 3 -8.90 1.48 -16.63
CA TRP A 3 -8.42 1.45 -15.26
C TRP A 3 -8.50 0.04 -14.69
N VAL A 4 -7.50 -0.32 -13.89
CA VAL A 4 -7.44 -1.55 -13.09
C VAL A 4 -7.64 -1.13 -11.63
N ASP A 5 -8.55 -1.81 -10.95
CA ASP A 5 -8.77 -1.65 -9.51
C ASP A 5 -7.72 -2.48 -8.75
N LEU A 6 -6.88 -1.80 -7.99
CA LEU A 6 -5.79 -2.38 -7.23
C LEU A 6 -6.11 -2.48 -5.73
N SER A 7 -7.39 -2.35 -5.35
CA SER A 7 -7.84 -2.37 -3.96
C SER A 7 -8.48 -3.69 -3.60
N GLN A 8 -8.15 -4.23 -2.44
CA GLN A 8 -8.87 -5.34 -1.84
C GLN A 8 -10.26 -4.88 -1.38
N PRO A 9 -11.31 -5.67 -1.57
CA PRO A 9 -12.61 -5.39 -0.97
C PRO A 9 -12.49 -5.46 0.56
N LEU A 10 -13.14 -4.51 1.24
CA LEU A 10 -13.23 -4.53 2.71
C LEU A 10 -14.39 -5.41 3.16
N TRP A 11 -14.13 -6.30 4.11
CA TRP A 11 -15.09 -7.22 4.71
C TRP A 11 -14.64 -7.61 6.12
N GLU A 12 -15.48 -8.21 6.92
CA GLU A 12 -15.19 -8.56 8.32
C GLU A 12 -14.00 -9.52 8.50
N GLY A 13 -13.63 -10.25 7.45
CA GLY A 13 -12.44 -11.12 7.39
C GLY A 13 -11.22 -10.50 6.74
N SER A 14 -11.20 -9.19 6.44
CA SER A 14 -10.05 -8.53 5.82
C SER A 14 -8.79 -8.68 6.66
N ASP A 15 -7.67 -8.94 5.99
CA ASP A 15 -6.35 -9.00 6.62
C ASP A 15 -6.00 -7.65 7.26
N ARG A 16 -5.30 -7.72 8.38
CA ARG A 16 -4.87 -6.57 9.16
C ARG A 16 -3.52 -6.82 9.82
N ALA A 17 -2.68 -5.81 9.83
CA ALA A 17 -1.44 -5.85 10.58
C ALA A 17 -1.69 -5.66 12.08
N GLY A 18 -0.87 -6.31 12.89
CA GLY A 18 -0.83 -6.07 14.33
C GLY A 18 -2.08 -6.51 15.10
N ARG A 19 -2.39 -5.73 16.16
CA ARG A 19 -3.45 -6.02 17.14
C ARG A 19 -4.76 -5.29 16.87
N ALA A 20 -4.92 -4.63 15.72
CA ALA A 20 -6.15 -3.96 15.37
C ALA A 20 -7.33 -4.94 15.29
N GLY A 21 -8.51 -4.53 15.71
CA GLY A 21 -9.73 -5.34 15.60
C GLY A 21 -10.15 -5.53 14.14
N ALA A 22 -10.95 -6.56 13.86
CA ALA A 22 -11.50 -6.74 12.52
C ALA A 22 -12.46 -5.60 12.14
N PRO A 23 -12.57 -5.26 10.86
CA PRO A 23 -13.65 -4.39 10.37
C PRO A 23 -15.01 -4.92 10.83
N ARG A 24 -15.95 -4.02 11.08
CA ARG A 24 -17.35 -4.39 11.33
C ARG A 24 -18.23 -3.72 10.29
N LEU A 25 -19.07 -4.50 9.65
CA LEU A 25 -19.99 -4.08 8.61
C LEU A 25 -21.40 -4.43 9.06
N ARG A 26 -22.18 -3.45 9.52
CA ARG A 26 -23.51 -3.68 10.08
C ARG A 26 -24.58 -3.06 9.19
N SER A 27 -25.53 -3.86 8.71
CA SER A 27 -26.74 -3.31 8.11
C SER A 27 -27.54 -2.59 9.19
N VAL A 28 -27.83 -1.32 8.97
CA VAL A 28 -28.64 -0.47 9.87
C VAL A 28 -30.06 -0.37 9.37
N MET A 29 -30.22 -0.33 8.04
CA MET A 29 -31.52 -0.30 7.34
C MET A 29 -31.46 -1.23 6.14
N ASP A 30 -32.58 -1.87 5.81
CA ASP A 30 -32.74 -2.78 4.65
C ASP A 30 -34.07 -2.54 3.94
N LEU A 31 -34.15 -2.93 2.65
CA LEU A 31 -35.36 -2.67 1.83
C LEU A 31 -36.57 -3.54 2.19
N GLU A 32 -36.43 -4.52 3.08
CA GLU A 32 -37.59 -5.29 3.57
C GLU A 32 -38.41 -4.48 4.58
N ASN A 33 -37.74 -3.63 5.37
CA ASN A 33 -38.34 -2.90 6.49
C ASN A 33 -38.23 -1.38 6.35
N ASP A 34 -37.34 -0.88 5.49
CA ASP A 34 -36.97 0.52 5.36
C ASP A 34 -37.08 1.01 3.89
N PRO A 35 -37.21 2.33 3.66
CA PRO A 35 -37.29 2.87 2.30
C PRO A 35 -35.97 2.85 1.53
N PHE A 36 -34.83 2.58 2.20
CA PHE A 36 -33.49 2.49 1.61
C PHE A 36 -32.58 1.61 2.46
N THR A 37 -31.42 1.23 1.90
CA THR A 37 -30.39 0.50 2.64
C THR A 37 -29.39 1.45 3.25
N LEU A 38 -28.90 1.15 4.46
CA LEU A 38 -27.85 1.88 5.16
C LEU A 38 -26.92 0.88 5.85
N MET A 39 -25.61 1.04 5.62
CA MET A 39 -24.58 0.26 6.27
C MET A 39 -23.70 1.14 7.16
N GLU A 40 -23.50 0.72 8.40
CA GLU A 40 -22.51 1.28 9.31
C GLU A 40 -21.17 0.56 9.15
N LEU A 41 -20.10 1.34 9.03
CA LEU A 41 -18.75 0.81 8.92
C LEU A 41 -17.94 1.23 10.15
N THR A 42 -17.30 0.26 10.82
CA THR A 42 -16.30 0.52 11.87
C THR A 42 -14.98 -0.03 11.37
N LEU A 43 -14.04 0.85 11.06
CA LEU A 43 -12.76 0.54 10.44
C LEU A 43 -11.61 1.12 11.26
N HIS A 44 -10.46 0.47 11.22
CA HIS A 44 -9.19 1.09 11.57
C HIS A 44 -8.62 1.84 10.37
N SER A 45 -7.75 2.81 10.60
CA SER A 45 -7.04 3.55 9.55
C SER A 45 -6.20 2.62 8.66
N HIS A 46 -5.62 1.57 9.24
CA HIS A 46 -4.74 0.60 8.56
C HIS A 46 -5.45 -0.75 8.32
N VAL A 47 -6.44 -0.77 7.41
CA VAL A 47 -7.20 -1.99 7.06
C VAL A 47 -7.39 -2.10 5.56
N GLY A 48 -7.25 -3.33 5.02
CA GLY A 48 -7.31 -3.58 3.58
C GLY A 48 -6.26 -2.77 2.82
N THR A 49 -6.55 -2.40 1.59
CA THR A 49 -5.68 -1.48 0.85
C THR A 49 -5.79 -0.08 1.45
N HIS A 50 -4.71 0.40 2.03
CA HIS A 50 -4.67 1.67 2.77
C HIS A 50 -3.36 2.42 2.54
N LEU A 51 -3.37 3.71 2.87
CA LEU A 51 -2.24 4.63 2.79
C LEU A 51 -1.82 5.06 4.19
N ASP A 52 -0.52 5.04 4.45
CA ASP A 52 0.10 5.59 5.65
C ASP A 52 0.57 7.01 5.39
N ALA A 53 0.15 7.93 6.25
CA ALA A 53 0.62 9.31 6.27
C ALA A 53 1.90 9.47 7.11
N PRO A 54 2.71 10.52 6.89
CA PRO A 54 3.91 10.77 7.68
C PRO A 54 3.70 10.75 9.20
N CYS A 55 2.57 11.28 9.70
CA CYS A 55 2.30 11.33 11.15
C CYS A 55 2.14 9.94 11.81
N HIS A 56 2.00 8.87 11.02
CA HIS A 56 1.96 7.50 11.56
C HIS A 56 3.25 7.13 12.32
N PHE A 57 4.41 7.56 11.83
CA PHE A 57 5.72 7.28 12.46
C PHE A 57 6.56 8.52 12.78
N VAL A 58 6.14 9.70 12.30
CA VAL A 58 6.91 10.95 12.44
C VAL A 58 6.11 11.94 13.29
N ALA A 59 6.63 12.28 14.46
CA ALA A 59 6.00 13.27 15.33
C ALA A 59 5.90 14.62 14.62
N GLY A 60 4.69 15.18 14.51
CA GLY A 60 4.44 16.41 13.76
C GLY A 60 4.43 16.25 12.24
N GLY A 61 4.49 15.01 11.73
CA GLY A 61 4.30 14.71 10.31
C GLY A 61 2.88 15.03 9.86
N ARG A 62 2.69 15.19 8.54
CA ARG A 62 1.37 15.47 7.94
C ARG A 62 0.40 14.32 8.14
N SER A 63 -0.85 14.66 8.41
CA SER A 63 -1.98 13.71 8.42
C SER A 63 -2.59 13.55 7.01
N ILE A 64 -3.51 12.60 6.86
CA ILE A 64 -4.16 12.29 5.57
C ILE A 64 -4.80 13.52 4.93
N ASP A 65 -5.53 14.33 5.70
CA ASP A 65 -6.23 15.53 5.21
C ASP A 65 -5.28 16.69 4.85
N GLU A 66 -4.03 16.62 5.28
CA GLU A 66 -2.99 17.62 4.97
C GLU A 66 -2.13 17.23 3.75
N LEU A 67 -2.30 16.02 3.19
CA LEU A 67 -1.54 15.59 2.02
C LEU A 67 -2.00 16.33 0.76
N PRO A 68 -1.08 16.97 0.01
CA PRO A 68 -1.38 17.48 -1.32
C PRO A 68 -1.80 16.34 -2.26
N LEU A 69 -2.76 16.58 -3.15
CA LEU A 69 -3.31 15.54 -4.03
C LEU A 69 -2.28 14.99 -5.04
N ASP A 70 -1.30 15.78 -5.41
CA ASP A 70 -0.17 15.35 -6.26
C ASP A 70 0.74 14.32 -5.58
N ARG A 71 0.70 14.20 -4.25
CA ARG A 71 1.42 13.14 -3.52
C ARG A 71 0.77 11.76 -3.72
N VAL A 72 -0.53 11.72 -3.99
CA VAL A 72 -1.34 10.49 -4.09
C VAL A 72 -1.84 10.21 -5.51
N THR A 73 -1.45 11.03 -6.50
CA THR A 73 -1.83 10.85 -7.91
C THR A 73 -0.66 11.12 -8.84
N GLY A 74 -0.67 10.52 -10.02
CA GLY A 74 0.30 10.83 -11.08
C GLY A 74 0.99 9.62 -11.70
N PRO A 75 2.11 9.85 -12.39
CA PRO A 75 2.86 8.79 -13.04
C PRO A 75 3.51 7.85 -12.03
N GLY A 76 3.79 6.63 -12.47
CA GLY A 76 4.48 5.65 -11.67
C GLY A 76 4.94 4.44 -12.48
N VAL A 77 5.48 3.46 -11.78
CA VAL A 77 5.93 2.19 -12.34
C VAL A 77 5.41 1.03 -11.50
N VAL A 78 5.14 -0.09 -12.15
CA VAL A 78 4.90 -1.37 -11.47
C VAL A 78 6.15 -2.23 -11.65
N LEU A 79 6.86 -2.48 -10.55
CA LEU A 79 8.03 -3.36 -10.51
C LEU A 79 7.61 -4.77 -10.11
N GLU A 80 8.19 -5.78 -10.74
CA GLU A 80 7.99 -7.18 -10.39
C GLU A 80 9.19 -7.70 -9.58
N ALA A 81 8.97 -8.00 -8.31
CA ALA A 81 10.00 -8.39 -7.35
C ALA A 81 9.56 -9.62 -6.55
N THR A 82 9.46 -10.77 -7.23
CA THR A 82 9.04 -12.03 -6.59
C THR A 82 10.12 -12.55 -5.65
N ALA A 83 9.71 -13.07 -4.49
CA ALA A 83 10.59 -13.66 -3.50
C ALA A 83 9.89 -14.76 -2.70
N GLU A 84 10.68 -15.57 -2.01
CA GLU A 84 10.20 -16.61 -1.11
C GLU A 84 9.64 -16.02 0.20
N ALA A 85 8.94 -16.87 0.96
CA ALA A 85 8.44 -16.50 2.29
C ALA A 85 9.57 -15.99 3.20
N ASN A 86 9.31 -14.90 3.90
CA ASN A 86 10.24 -14.25 4.84
C ASN A 86 11.58 -13.79 4.20
N ALA A 87 11.65 -13.69 2.87
CA ALA A 87 12.85 -13.24 2.18
C ALA A 87 12.93 -11.71 2.10
N GLY A 88 14.14 -11.17 2.17
CA GLY A 88 14.39 -9.74 1.98
C GLY A 88 14.43 -9.34 0.50
N LEU A 89 13.74 -8.27 0.15
CA LEU A 89 13.76 -7.63 -1.17
C LEU A 89 14.86 -6.54 -1.17
N GLY A 90 15.94 -6.77 -1.91
CA GLY A 90 17.05 -5.81 -2.03
C GLY A 90 16.90 -4.87 -3.24
N ALA A 91 17.77 -3.86 -3.31
CA ALA A 91 17.82 -2.88 -4.40
C ALA A 91 17.95 -3.51 -5.78
N GLU A 92 18.79 -4.56 -5.90
CA GLU A 92 19.04 -5.24 -7.18
C GLU A 92 17.77 -5.86 -7.76
N LEU A 93 16.91 -6.44 -6.87
CA LEU A 93 15.66 -7.04 -7.27
C LEU A 93 14.66 -5.98 -7.76
N LEU A 94 14.60 -4.84 -7.09
CA LEU A 94 13.77 -3.71 -7.52
C LEU A 94 14.26 -3.13 -8.86
N ALA A 95 15.57 -2.90 -8.99
CA ALA A 95 16.17 -2.38 -10.21
C ALA A 95 15.95 -3.29 -11.43
N ALA A 96 15.92 -4.61 -11.22
CA ALA A 96 15.62 -5.59 -12.27
C ALA A 96 14.11 -5.73 -12.55
N GLY A 97 13.25 -5.19 -11.68
CA GLY A 97 11.81 -5.42 -11.66
C GLY A 97 11.02 -4.78 -12.81
N GLY A 98 11.57 -3.78 -13.50
CA GLY A 98 10.85 -3.07 -14.57
C GLY A 98 11.52 -1.78 -15.00
N PRO A 99 10.75 -0.81 -15.54
CA PRO A 99 11.27 0.52 -15.85
C PRO A 99 11.79 1.20 -14.59
N GLN A 100 12.89 1.96 -14.72
CA GLN A 100 13.42 2.72 -13.59
C GLN A 100 12.45 3.84 -13.21
N PRO A 101 12.21 4.06 -11.91
CA PRO A 101 11.43 5.20 -11.44
C PRO A 101 12.12 6.51 -11.78
N ARG A 102 11.34 7.54 -11.94
CA ARG A 102 11.77 8.94 -12.06
C ARG A 102 11.43 9.68 -10.76
N PRO A 103 12.06 10.81 -10.47
CA PRO A 103 11.64 11.65 -9.35
C PRO A 103 10.13 11.92 -9.38
N ASP A 104 9.50 11.89 -8.21
CA ASP A 104 8.05 12.02 -8.01
C ASP A 104 7.18 10.91 -8.62
N ASP A 105 7.75 9.79 -9.05
CA ASP A 105 6.95 8.61 -9.42
C ASP A 105 6.33 7.92 -8.20
N ILE A 106 5.22 7.24 -8.46
CA ILE A 106 4.64 6.25 -7.56
C ILE A 106 5.19 4.88 -7.96
N VAL A 107 5.81 4.17 -7.02
CA VAL A 107 6.38 2.84 -7.25
C VAL A 107 5.46 1.78 -6.65
N LEU A 108 4.89 0.94 -7.47
CA LEU A 108 4.11 -0.22 -7.04
C LEU A 108 4.97 -1.48 -7.19
N ILE A 109 5.20 -2.20 -6.09
CA ILE A 109 6.05 -3.41 -6.06
C ILE A 109 5.13 -4.63 -5.98
N ARG A 110 5.13 -5.41 -7.06
CA ARG A 110 4.40 -6.67 -7.14
C ARG A 110 5.33 -7.82 -6.76
N THR A 111 5.03 -8.47 -5.66
CA THR A 111 5.73 -9.69 -5.23
C THR A 111 4.98 -10.96 -5.64
N GLY A 112 3.68 -10.86 -5.94
CA GLY A 112 2.75 -11.96 -6.14
C GLY A 112 2.19 -12.50 -4.82
N TRP A 113 2.47 -11.81 -3.70
CA TRP A 113 2.02 -12.24 -2.38
C TRP A 113 0.53 -12.03 -2.16
N GLU A 114 -0.10 -11.15 -2.95
CA GLU A 114 -1.55 -10.95 -2.99
C GLU A 114 -2.35 -12.25 -3.14
N ASP A 115 -1.80 -13.26 -3.82
CA ASP A 115 -2.43 -14.57 -4.03
C ASP A 115 -2.60 -15.35 -2.70
N ARG A 116 -2.01 -14.91 -1.60
CA ARG A 116 -2.08 -15.51 -0.26
C ARG A 116 -2.99 -14.73 0.71
N ALA A 117 -3.53 -13.59 0.28
CA ALA A 117 -4.43 -12.78 1.10
C ALA A 117 -5.61 -13.61 1.63
N GLY A 118 -6.00 -13.38 2.89
CA GLY A 118 -7.03 -14.18 3.57
C GLY A 118 -6.56 -15.53 4.09
N THR A 119 -5.29 -15.89 3.94
CA THR A 119 -4.73 -17.16 4.47
C THR A 119 -3.67 -16.90 5.54
N PRO A 120 -3.41 -17.85 6.46
CA PRO A 120 -2.32 -17.72 7.44
C PRO A 120 -0.94 -17.52 6.79
N GLY A 121 -0.73 -18.02 5.56
CA GLY A 121 0.50 -17.86 4.82
C GLY A 121 0.78 -16.42 4.38
N TYR A 122 -0.20 -15.53 4.42
CA TYR A 122 -0.03 -14.11 4.07
C TYR A 122 0.94 -13.40 5.02
N PHE A 123 0.99 -13.80 6.28
CA PHE A 123 1.85 -13.19 7.32
C PHE A 123 3.33 -13.60 7.23
N ALA A 124 3.67 -14.59 6.39
CA ALA A 124 5.06 -14.97 6.14
C ALA A 124 5.64 -14.26 4.90
N HIS A 125 5.22 -13.02 4.65
CA HIS A 125 5.52 -12.23 3.47
C HIS A 125 7.01 -11.89 3.29
N PRO A 126 7.49 -11.61 2.07
CA PRO A 126 8.77 -10.94 1.87
C PRO A 126 8.72 -9.51 2.41
N TYR A 127 9.88 -8.86 2.56
CA TYR A 127 9.98 -7.53 3.16
C TYR A 127 11.10 -6.71 2.53
N LEU A 128 11.05 -5.38 2.66
CA LEU A 128 12.08 -4.49 2.12
C LEU A 128 13.33 -4.49 3.01
N LEU A 129 14.49 -4.75 2.39
CA LEU A 129 15.79 -4.54 3.02
C LEU A 129 16.16 -3.05 3.01
N GLU A 130 17.11 -2.66 3.85
CA GLU A 130 17.66 -1.30 3.90
C GLU A 130 18.13 -0.81 2.51
N SER A 131 18.76 -1.70 1.73
CA SER A 131 19.21 -1.36 0.37
C SER A 131 18.05 -1.01 -0.58
N ALA A 132 16.89 -1.68 -0.46
CA ALA A 132 15.71 -1.36 -1.24
C ALA A 132 15.09 -0.02 -0.81
N VAL A 133 15.05 0.25 0.50
CA VAL A 133 14.57 1.52 1.07
C VAL A 133 15.48 2.67 0.58
N GLN A 134 16.80 2.52 0.66
CA GLN A 134 17.74 3.53 0.18
C GLN A 134 17.60 3.76 -1.33
N TRP A 135 17.42 2.69 -2.11
CA TRP A 135 17.17 2.78 -3.54
C TRP A 135 15.92 3.60 -3.88
N LEU A 136 14.80 3.41 -3.15
CA LEU A 136 13.58 4.21 -3.31
C LEU A 136 13.82 5.69 -2.96
N ILE A 137 14.58 5.97 -1.91
CA ILE A 137 14.96 7.33 -1.50
C ILE A 137 15.82 8.00 -2.56
N ASP A 138 16.82 7.30 -3.09
CA ASP A 138 17.76 7.82 -4.10
C ASP A 138 17.06 8.11 -5.44
N HIS A 139 15.96 7.43 -5.74
CA HIS A 139 15.11 7.72 -6.91
C HIS A 139 14.07 8.81 -6.64
N GLU A 140 14.06 9.41 -5.45
CA GLU A 140 13.15 10.50 -5.06
C GLU A 140 11.67 10.15 -5.32
N VAL A 141 11.27 8.89 -5.08
CA VAL A 141 9.88 8.46 -5.25
C VAL A 141 8.99 9.12 -4.20
N LYS A 142 7.74 9.39 -4.52
CA LYS A 142 6.81 10.04 -3.58
C LYS A 142 5.92 9.09 -2.81
N LEU A 143 5.70 7.88 -3.34
CA LEU A 143 4.87 6.85 -2.73
C LEU A 143 5.36 5.47 -3.19
N VAL A 144 5.41 4.52 -2.26
CA VAL A 144 5.62 3.11 -2.54
C VAL A 144 4.38 2.31 -2.12
N GLY A 145 3.90 1.44 -3.01
CA GLY A 145 2.80 0.50 -2.73
C GLY A 145 3.25 -0.94 -2.92
N LEU A 146 2.78 -1.85 -2.04
CA LEU A 146 3.15 -3.27 -2.06
C LEU A 146 1.91 -4.16 -1.90
N ASP A 147 1.97 -5.36 -2.52
CA ASP A 147 0.97 -6.42 -2.32
C ASP A 147 1.23 -7.23 -1.03
N LEU A 148 1.74 -6.56 0.00
CA LEU A 148 2.10 -7.11 1.29
C LEU A 148 1.25 -6.46 2.39
N ILE A 149 1.10 -7.17 3.51
CA ILE A 149 0.41 -6.63 4.69
C ILE A 149 1.23 -5.53 5.38
N THR A 150 2.54 -5.51 5.17
CA THR A 150 3.48 -4.48 5.62
C THR A 150 4.80 -4.62 4.86
N PRO A 151 5.55 -3.55 4.60
CA PRO A 151 6.90 -3.62 4.02
C PRO A 151 7.97 -4.10 5.00
N GLU A 152 7.64 -4.21 6.28
CA GLU A 152 8.57 -4.61 7.34
C GLU A 152 8.84 -6.12 7.36
N MET A 153 9.91 -6.51 8.04
CA MET A 153 10.22 -7.92 8.33
C MET A 153 9.05 -8.59 9.06
N PRO A 154 8.59 -9.78 8.63
CA PRO A 154 7.53 -10.53 9.30
C PRO A 154 7.83 -10.80 10.78
N GLU A 155 6.81 -10.74 11.63
CA GLU A 155 6.96 -10.93 13.08
C GLU A 155 7.62 -12.27 13.44
N VAL A 156 7.32 -13.32 12.68
CA VAL A 156 7.82 -14.69 12.92
C VAL A 156 9.34 -14.85 12.76
N VAL A 157 10.00 -13.91 12.09
CA VAL A 157 11.46 -13.94 11.86
C VAL A 157 12.19 -12.78 12.54
N ARG A 158 11.48 -11.99 13.38
CA ARG A 158 12.10 -10.93 14.19
C ARG A 158 12.81 -11.54 15.39
N ASP A 159 14.02 -11.06 15.62
CA ASP A 159 14.81 -11.41 16.80
C ASP A 159 14.90 -10.20 17.75
N GLY A 160 14.13 -10.25 18.82
CA GLY A 160 14.11 -9.20 19.84
C GLY A 160 13.26 -7.96 19.52
N PRO A 161 13.54 -6.81 20.17
CA PRO A 161 12.81 -5.56 19.98
C PRO A 161 12.88 -5.06 18.54
N PHE A 162 11.75 -4.65 17.97
CA PHE A 162 11.65 -4.21 16.59
C PHE A 162 11.32 -2.71 16.50
N THR A 163 12.04 -1.98 15.64
CA THR A 163 12.00 -0.51 15.58
C THR A 163 11.25 0.04 14.38
N TRP A 164 10.67 -0.81 13.52
CA TRP A 164 9.93 -0.41 12.31
C TRP A 164 10.80 0.44 11.36
N PRO A 165 11.96 -0.08 10.91
CA PRO A 165 12.96 0.70 10.22
C PRO A 165 12.49 1.20 8.85
N VAL A 166 11.69 0.41 8.12
CA VAL A 166 11.22 0.76 6.77
C VAL A 166 10.24 1.92 6.83
N HIS A 167 9.20 1.84 7.69
CA HIS A 167 8.23 2.93 7.86
C HIS A 167 8.93 4.22 8.28
N ARG A 168 9.80 4.14 9.30
CA ARG A 168 10.52 5.32 9.78
C ARG A 168 11.36 5.97 8.69
N ALA A 169 12.12 5.19 7.94
CA ALA A 169 13.00 5.72 6.90
C ALA A 169 12.22 6.38 5.76
N LEU A 170 11.16 5.74 5.28
CA LEU A 170 10.35 6.26 4.18
C LEU A 170 9.51 7.47 4.61
N LEU A 171 8.75 7.36 5.71
CA LEU A 171 7.86 8.42 6.16
C LEU A 171 8.61 9.66 6.65
N GLN A 172 9.83 9.53 7.20
CA GLN A 172 10.72 10.67 7.49
C GLN A 172 11.15 11.44 6.24
N LYS A 173 11.17 10.79 5.08
CA LYS A 173 11.43 11.39 3.77
C LYS A 173 10.14 11.80 3.05
N GLU A 174 9.02 11.75 3.75
CA GLU A 174 7.68 11.99 3.19
C GLU A 174 7.35 11.05 1.99
N ILE A 175 8.00 9.90 1.89
CA ILE A 175 7.62 8.83 0.96
C ILE A 175 6.46 8.07 1.61
N LEU A 176 5.27 8.20 1.02
CA LEU A 176 4.06 7.56 1.52
C LEU A 176 4.14 6.05 1.32
N ILE A 177 3.48 5.29 2.19
CA ILE A 177 3.45 3.83 2.08
C ILE A 177 2.02 3.37 1.82
N MET A 178 1.84 2.44 0.89
CA MET A 178 0.56 1.80 0.62
C MET A 178 0.71 0.30 0.76
N GLU A 179 -0.14 -0.28 1.58
CA GLU A 179 -0.14 -1.70 1.91
C GLU A 179 -1.34 -2.43 1.32
N ASN A 180 -1.25 -3.76 1.20
CA ASN A 180 -2.31 -4.62 0.69
C ASN A 180 -2.80 -4.24 -0.72
N VAL A 181 -1.90 -3.81 -1.60
CA VAL A 181 -2.21 -3.60 -3.03
C VAL A 181 -2.50 -4.95 -3.68
N CYS A 182 -3.40 -5.01 -4.65
CA CYS A 182 -3.74 -6.25 -5.36
C CYS A 182 -3.92 -6.04 -6.87
N ASN A 183 -4.15 -7.10 -7.62
CA ASN A 183 -4.45 -7.11 -9.07
C ASN A 183 -3.38 -6.47 -9.97
N MET A 184 -2.13 -6.37 -9.52
CA MET A 184 -1.06 -5.71 -10.27
C MET A 184 -0.54 -6.52 -11.47
N ARG A 185 -0.90 -7.80 -11.62
CA ARG A 185 -0.34 -8.73 -12.63
C ARG A 185 -0.37 -8.19 -14.07
N SER A 186 -1.47 -7.58 -14.49
CA SER A 186 -1.61 -7.04 -15.86
C SER A 186 -0.80 -5.76 -16.11
N LEU A 187 -0.34 -5.12 -15.05
CA LEU A 187 0.44 -3.87 -15.05
C LEU A 187 1.93 -4.11 -14.77
N ALA A 188 2.34 -5.35 -14.48
CA ALA A 188 3.71 -5.68 -14.12
C ALA A 188 4.70 -5.19 -15.19
N ARG A 189 5.83 -4.62 -14.75
CA ARG A 189 6.93 -4.11 -15.58
C ARG A 189 6.54 -2.98 -16.54
N ARG A 190 5.54 -2.16 -16.15
CA ARG A 190 5.01 -1.06 -16.98
C ARG A 190 5.05 0.28 -16.24
N ARG A 191 5.13 1.35 -17.04
CA ARG A 191 4.76 2.68 -16.57
C ARG A 191 3.24 2.78 -16.52
N VAL A 192 2.75 3.47 -15.48
CA VAL A 192 1.32 3.58 -15.19
C VAL A 192 0.96 5.00 -14.76
N GLU A 193 -0.29 5.37 -14.93
CA GLU A 193 -0.93 6.47 -14.21
C GLU A 193 -1.65 5.88 -13.00
N VAL A 194 -1.47 6.50 -11.84
CA VAL A 194 -1.98 6.02 -10.56
C VAL A 194 -2.89 7.06 -9.91
N VAL A 195 -3.97 6.61 -9.30
CA VAL A 195 -4.83 7.37 -8.40
C VAL A 195 -4.98 6.58 -7.10
N ALA A 196 -4.45 7.13 -6.01
CA ALA A 196 -4.42 6.52 -4.68
C ALA A 196 -5.14 7.44 -3.68
N ALA A 197 -6.45 7.65 -3.88
CA ALA A 197 -7.24 8.60 -3.09
C ALA A 197 -7.73 7.97 -1.77
N PRO A 198 -7.16 8.34 -0.61
CA PRO A 198 -7.62 7.87 0.70
C PRO A 198 -8.94 8.52 1.07
N ILE A 199 -9.69 7.91 1.99
CA ILE A 199 -10.82 8.56 2.66
C ILE A 199 -10.26 9.77 3.42
N ASN A 200 -10.82 10.96 3.18
CA ASN A 200 -10.35 12.21 3.78
C ASN A 200 -10.83 12.32 5.25
N VAL A 201 -10.04 11.77 6.15
CA VAL A 201 -10.29 11.80 7.60
C VAL A 201 -9.33 12.78 8.25
N LYS A 202 -9.89 13.82 8.89
CA LYS A 202 -9.10 14.87 9.54
C LYS A 202 -8.22 14.32 10.66
N GLY A 203 -6.93 14.62 10.59
CA GLY A 203 -5.94 14.21 11.59
C GLY A 203 -5.59 12.72 11.58
N ALA A 204 -6.03 11.94 10.57
CA ALA A 204 -5.76 10.52 10.52
C ALA A 204 -4.32 10.22 10.09
N ASP A 205 -3.76 9.19 10.71
CA ASP A 205 -2.40 8.67 10.47
C ASP A 205 -2.32 7.74 9.25
N GLY A 206 -3.45 7.29 8.76
CA GLY A 206 -3.64 6.48 7.59
C GLY A 206 -5.11 6.41 7.21
N ALA A 207 -5.44 5.89 6.04
CA ALA A 207 -6.82 5.67 5.64
C ALA A 207 -6.96 4.63 4.52
N PRO A 208 -8.08 3.87 4.49
CA PRO A 208 -8.42 3.02 3.35
C PRO A 208 -8.47 3.81 2.04
N VAL A 209 -8.03 3.15 0.97
CA VAL A 209 -7.85 3.74 -0.36
C VAL A 209 -8.63 2.95 -1.41
N ARG A 210 -9.27 3.65 -2.37
CA ARG A 210 -9.58 3.06 -3.66
C ARG A 210 -8.42 3.35 -4.61
N LEU A 211 -7.50 2.39 -4.74
CA LEU A 211 -6.33 2.49 -5.59
C LEU A 211 -6.66 2.05 -7.01
N LEU A 212 -6.38 2.92 -7.96
CA LEU A 212 -6.59 2.67 -9.38
C LEU A 212 -5.29 2.91 -10.14
N ALA A 213 -5.01 2.09 -11.15
CA ALA A 213 -3.94 2.37 -12.09
C ALA A 213 -4.34 1.98 -13.52
N ARG A 214 -3.71 2.62 -14.51
CA ARG A 214 -3.80 2.25 -15.92
C ARG A 214 -2.44 2.37 -16.58
N PRO A 215 -2.15 1.58 -17.63
CA PRO A 215 -0.91 1.76 -18.39
C PRO A 215 -0.84 3.18 -18.97
N LEU A 216 0.35 3.79 -18.92
CA LEU A 216 0.66 4.97 -19.70
C LEU A 216 1.02 4.53 -21.12
N ASP A 217 0.46 5.21 -22.14
CA ASP A 217 0.88 5.01 -23.52
C ASP A 217 2.28 5.58 -23.71
N GLU A 218 3.12 4.86 -24.46
CA GLU A 218 4.52 5.27 -24.77
C GLU A 218 4.63 6.66 -25.42
N ARG A 219 3.52 7.26 -25.84
CA ARG A 219 3.44 8.60 -26.45
C ARG A 219 3.30 9.76 -25.47
N GLY A 220 3.25 9.48 -24.16
CA GLY A 220 3.08 10.49 -23.09
C GLY A 220 4.10 10.37 -21.96
N ALA A 221 5.19 9.62 -22.14
CA ALA A 221 6.23 9.38 -21.14
C ALA A 221 7.48 10.25 -21.36
#